data_7281e1474d60648fa64c1e32f0f16072
#
_entry.id   7281e1474d60648fa64c1e32f0f16072
#
_cell.length_a   1.000
_cell.length_b   1.000
_cell.length_c   1.000
_cell.angle_alpha   90.00
_cell.angle_beta   90.00
_cell.angle_gamma   90.00
#
_symmetry.space_group_name_H-M   'P 1'
#
loop_
_entity.id
_entity.type
_entity.pdbx_description
1 polymer ?
#
loop_
_entity_poly.entity_id
_entity_poly.type
_entity_poly.pdbx_seq_one_letter_code
_entity_poly.pdbx_strand_id
1 'polypeptide(L)'
;QLHSYVITDAIRDEKVLKFKVDYNDIRPKFKSAESETDEKKIKAIEKKMLLHPERISEITEYILKVYNTKTHRNEQYDLKHRRLIGFNAMFAVQSVEAAKLYYEEFKKQQRDISEEKRLKIATIYSFTANEEQNAIGDIPDENFEPGAMDSSSKEFLDKVISDYNGYFKTNYSTNGKE
;
A
#
# COMPACT_ATOMS: atom_id res chain seq x y z
N GLN A 1 -0.74 -5.35 37.25
CA GLN A 1 -1.12 -4.32 36.26
C GLN A 1 -2.11 -3.36 36.92
N LEU A 2 -1.70 -2.12 37.17
CA LEU A 2 -2.51 -1.14 37.94
C LEU A 2 -3.57 -0.46 37.06
N HIS A 3 -3.30 -0.32 35.77
CA HIS A 3 -4.21 0.28 34.82
C HIS A 3 -3.86 -0.14 33.38
N SER A 4 -4.86 -0.30 32.50
CA SER A 4 -4.64 -0.51 31.09
C SER A 4 -5.59 0.43 30.32
N TYR A 5 -5.05 1.20 29.38
CA TYR A 5 -5.80 2.07 28.49
C TYR A 5 -5.78 1.46 27.09
N VAL A 6 -6.93 0.99 26.64
CA VAL A 6 -7.06 0.28 25.36
C VAL A 6 -7.77 1.14 24.31
N ILE A 7 -7.75 0.70 23.06
CA ILE A 7 -8.31 1.46 21.92
C ILE A 7 -9.80 1.82 22.12
N THR A 8 -10.57 0.94 22.78
CA THR A 8 -11.98 1.21 23.11
C THR A 8 -12.15 2.35 24.09
N ASP A 9 -11.20 2.49 25.03
CA ASP A 9 -11.19 3.62 25.98
C ASP A 9 -10.87 4.92 25.23
N ALA A 10 -9.87 4.88 24.34
CA ALA A 10 -9.49 6.01 23.53
C ALA A 10 -10.60 6.49 22.58
N ILE A 11 -11.41 5.57 22.05
CA ILE A 11 -12.59 5.89 21.23
C ILE A 11 -13.69 6.51 22.10
N ARG A 12 -13.95 5.95 23.30
CA ARG A 12 -14.93 6.48 24.24
C ARG A 12 -14.56 7.90 24.70
N ASP A 13 -13.28 8.14 24.94
CA ASP A 13 -12.73 9.42 25.40
C ASP A 13 -12.49 10.41 24.22
N GLU A 14 -12.97 10.08 23.02
CA GLU A 14 -12.87 10.89 21.78
C GLU A 14 -11.43 11.24 21.37
N LYS A 15 -10.45 10.46 21.80
CA LYS A 15 -9.04 10.61 21.39
C LYS A 15 -8.73 9.95 20.06
N VAL A 16 -9.55 8.97 19.66
CA VAL A 16 -9.43 8.23 18.40
C VAL A 16 -10.81 8.15 17.75
N LEU A 17 -10.86 8.31 16.43
CA LEU A 17 -12.10 8.16 15.66
C LEU A 17 -12.56 6.69 15.67
N LYS A 18 -13.87 6.50 15.61
CA LYS A 18 -14.45 5.17 15.42
C LYS A 18 -14.04 4.61 14.07
N PHE A 19 -13.73 3.31 14.03
CA PHE A 19 -13.41 2.60 12.80
C PHE A 19 -14.19 1.29 12.72
N LYS A 20 -14.32 0.78 11.51
CA LYS A 20 -14.93 -0.52 11.23
C LYS A 20 -13.88 -1.39 10.52
N VAL A 21 -13.81 -2.65 10.91
CA VAL A 21 -12.95 -3.65 10.26
C VAL A 21 -13.82 -4.56 9.40
N ASP A 22 -13.54 -4.60 8.11
CA ASP A 22 -14.13 -5.55 7.17
C ASP A 22 -13.06 -6.57 6.78
N TYR A 23 -13.33 -7.85 7.01
CA TYR A 23 -12.45 -8.94 6.62
C TYR A 23 -12.86 -9.46 5.25
N ASN A 24 -11.93 -9.44 4.30
CA ASN A 24 -12.12 -9.99 2.96
C ASN A 24 -11.08 -11.07 2.73
N ASP A 25 -11.54 -12.30 2.47
CA ASP A 25 -10.67 -13.44 2.26
C ASP A 25 -10.55 -13.71 0.75
N ILE A 26 -9.50 -13.20 0.15
CA ILE A 26 -9.14 -13.50 -1.24
C ILE A 26 -8.03 -14.56 -1.19
N ARG A 27 -8.45 -15.83 -1.31
CA ARG A 27 -7.54 -16.96 -1.35
C ARG A 27 -7.42 -17.47 -2.78
N PRO A 28 -6.27 -17.36 -3.41
CA PRO A 28 -6.00 -18.09 -4.63
C PRO A 28 -6.19 -19.59 -4.36
N LYS A 29 -6.75 -20.32 -5.31
CA LYS A 29 -6.95 -21.78 -5.20
C LYS A 29 -5.60 -22.51 -5.37
N PHE A 30 -4.74 -22.43 -4.38
CA PHE A 30 -3.54 -23.25 -4.34
C PHE A 30 -3.87 -24.68 -3.93
N LYS A 31 -3.30 -25.66 -4.63
CA LYS A 31 -3.23 -27.02 -4.10
C LYS A 31 -2.41 -26.96 -2.83
N SER A 32 -2.98 -27.44 -1.73
CA SER A 32 -2.30 -27.52 -0.43
C SER A 32 -0.93 -28.18 -0.61
N ALA A 33 0.14 -27.45 -0.27
CA ALA A 33 1.43 -28.08 -0.09
C ALA A 33 1.33 -28.99 1.14
N GLU A 34 1.55 -30.27 0.95
CA GLU A 34 1.60 -31.24 2.02
C GLU A 34 2.69 -30.82 3.02
N SER A 35 2.38 -30.94 4.28
CA SER A 35 3.12 -30.67 5.51
C SER A 35 4.65 -30.56 5.36
N GLU A 36 5.15 -29.36 5.15
CA GLU A 36 6.56 -29.05 5.26
C GLU A 36 6.84 -28.49 6.67
N THR A 37 7.78 -29.09 7.38
CA THR A 37 8.14 -28.74 8.77
C THR A 37 9.31 -27.76 8.87
N ASP A 38 9.91 -27.35 7.73
CA ASP A 38 11.04 -26.43 7.69
C ASP A 38 10.54 -24.99 7.60
N GLU A 39 10.75 -24.18 8.64
CA GLU A 39 10.33 -22.78 8.71
C GLU A 39 10.83 -21.92 7.53
N LYS A 40 12.02 -22.17 7.02
CA LYS A 40 12.57 -21.42 5.87
C LYS A 40 11.81 -21.73 4.60
N LYS A 41 11.41 -22.98 4.41
CA LYS A 41 10.60 -23.39 3.26
C LYS A 41 9.17 -22.86 3.37
N ILE A 42 8.58 -22.86 4.58
CA ILE A 42 7.26 -22.27 4.84
C ILE A 42 7.27 -20.79 4.48
N LYS A 43 8.24 -20.00 4.97
CA LYS A 43 8.37 -18.57 4.63
C LYS A 43 8.56 -18.33 3.13
N ALA A 44 9.32 -19.19 2.44
CA ALA A 44 9.51 -19.08 0.99
C ALA A 44 8.23 -19.38 0.21
N ILE A 45 7.42 -20.34 0.67
CA ILE A 45 6.12 -20.68 0.10
C ILE A 45 5.14 -19.53 0.34
N GLU A 46 5.06 -19.01 1.56
CA GLU A 46 4.24 -17.85 1.89
C GLU A 46 4.58 -16.63 1.04
N LYS A 47 5.87 -16.31 0.88
CA LYS A 47 6.31 -15.22 0.00
C LYS A 47 5.85 -15.45 -1.44
N LYS A 48 5.99 -16.64 -2.00
CA LYS A 48 5.52 -16.97 -3.34
C LYS A 48 4.00 -16.84 -3.46
N MET A 49 3.26 -17.25 -2.45
CA MET A 49 1.80 -17.11 -2.43
C MET A 49 1.38 -15.64 -2.40
N LEU A 50 2.04 -14.82 -1.60
CA LEU A 50 1.74 -13.39 -1.48
C LEU A 50 2.04 -12.61 -2.76
N LEU A 51 3.05 -13.02 -3.52
CA LEU A 51 3.46 -12.40 -4.79
C LEU A 51 2.86 -13.08 -6.03
N HIS A 52 1.94 -14.05 -5.84
CA HIS A 52 1.35 -14.77 -6.96
C HIS A 52 0.53 -13.84 -7.87
N PRO A 53 0.75 -13.85 -9.19
CA PRO A 53 0.10 -12.93 -10.12
C PRO A 53 -1.43 -12.95 -10.07
N GLU A 54 -2.03 -14.14 -9.94
CA GLU A 54 -3.48 -14.30 -9.83
C GLU A 54 -4.02 -13.60 -8.57
N ARG A 55 -3.36 -13.80 -7.42
CA ARG A 55 -3.73 -13.13 -6.17
C ARG A 55 -3.62 -11.60 -6.28
N ILE A 56 -2.55 -11.10 -6.88
CA ILE A 56 -2.33 -9.67 -7.10
C ILE A 56 -3.44 -9.12 -8.00
N SER A 57 -3.77 -9.84 -9.08
CA SER A 57 -4.83 -9.45 -10.02
C SER A 57 -6.21 -9.41 -9.35
N GLU A 58 -6.59 -10.46 -8.61
CA GLU A 58 -7.88 -10.54 -7.91
C GLU A 58 -8.03 -9.45 -6.83
N ILE A 59 -6.99 -9.21 -6.04
CA ILE A 59 -7.01 -8.15 -5.03
C ILE A 59 -7.13 -6.78 -5.68
N THR A 60 -6.40 -6.53 -6.77
CA THR A 60 -6.46 -5.28 -7.51
C THR A 60 -7.86 -5.04 -8.08
N GLU A 61 -8.45 -6.04 -8.71
CA GLU A 61 -9.82 -6.00 -9.22
C GLU A 61 -10.83 -5.69 -8.11
N TYR A 62 -10.71 -6.40 -6.98
CA TYR A 62 -11.56 -6.15 -5.82
C TYR A 62 -11.46 -4.71 -5.32
N ILE A 63 -10.23 -4.20 -5.15
CA ILE A 63 -10.02 -2.82 -4.69
C ILE A 63 -10.66 -1.84 -5.67
N LEU A 64 -10.39 -1.96 -6.98
CA LEU A 64 -10.97 -1.08 -8.00
C LEU A 64 -12.51 -1.10 -7.97
N LYS A 65 -13.10 -2.28 -7.80
CA LYS A 65 -14.55 -2.47 -7.73
C LYS A 65 -15.19 -1.79 -6.52
N VAL A 66 -14.56 -1.87 -5.34
CA VAL A 66 -15.16 -1.38 -4.09
C VAL A 66 -14.68 0.02 -3.69
N TYR A 67 -13.67 0.58 -4.35
CA TYR A 67 -13.01 1.81 -3.95
C TYR A 67 -13.99 2.95 -3.74
N ASN A 68 -14.83 3.25 -4.72
CA ASN A 68 -15.76 4.38 -4.64
C ASN A 68 -16.76 4.24 -3.49
N THR A 69 -17.22 3.02 -3.23
CA THR A 69 -18.16 2.75 -2.12
C THR A 69 -17.46 2.84 -0.77
N LYS A 70 -16.27 2.24 -0.64
CA LYS A 70 -15.53 2.23 0.63
C LYS A 70 -14.95 3.60 0.99
N THR A 71 -14.62 4.42 0.01
CA THR A 71 -14.10 5.77 0.20
C THR A 71 -15.16 6.85 0.10
N HIS A 72 -16.45 6.48 0.04
CA HIS A 72 -17.59 7.40 -0.02
C HIS A 72 -17.47 8.44 -1.16
N ARG A 73 -16.92 8.06 -2.32
CA ARG A 73 -16.72 9.00 -3.43
C ARG A 73 -18.01 9.49 -4.08
N ASN A 74 -19.12 8.82 -3.80
CA ASN A 74 -20.45 9.22 -4.25
C ASN A 74 -21.11 10.23 -3.30
N GLU A 75 -20.46 10.57 -2.19
CA GLU A 75 -20.98 11.47 -1.17
C GLU A 75 -20.16 12.77 -1.16
N GLN A 76 -20.83 13.87 -0.87
CA GLN A 76 -20.20 15.17 -0.72
C GLN A 76 -20.20 15.57 0.76
N TYR A 77 -19.07 16.04 1.24
CA TYR A 77 -18.90 16.52 2.61
C TYR A 77 -18.55 18.00 2.59
N ASP A 78 -19.37 18.81 3.25
CA ASP A 78 -19.10 20.23 3.41
C ASP A 78 -18.34 20.46 4.72
N LEU A 79 -17.07 20.80 4.62
CA LEU A 79 -16.27 21.33 5.71
C LEU A 79 -16.33 22.86 5.70
N LYS A 80 -16.06 23.50 6.84
CA LYS A 80 -16.19 24.98 7.05
C LYS A 80 -15.67 25.85 5.90
N HIS A 81 -14.69 25.39 5.15
CA HIS A 81 -14.05 26.16 4.06
C HIS A 81 -13.76 25.32 2.80
N ARG A 82 -14.25 24.07 2.74
CA ARG A 82 -13.88 23.16 1.67
C ARG A 82 -14.95 22.11 1.43
N ARG A 83 -15.29 21.90 0.16
CA ARG A 83 -16.12 20.77 -0.26
C ARG A 83 -15.21 19.59 -0.60
N LEU A 84 -15.43 18.44 0.01
CA LEU A 84 -14.74 17.20 -0.26
C LEU A 84 -15.66 16.19 -0.93
N ILE A 85 -15.13 15.48 -1.91
CA ILE A 85 -15.81 14.35 -2.56
C ILE A 85 -15.05 13.08 -2.16
N GLY A 86 -15.62 12.36 -1.18
CA GLY A 86 -15.04 11.12 -0.68
C GLY A 86 -13.70 11.28 0.07
N PHE A 87 -13.07 10.14 0.32
CA PHE A 87 -11.82 10.03 1.05
C PHE A 87 -10.73 9.36 0.20
N ASN A 88 -9.48 9.53 0.59
CA ASN A 88 -8.37 8.75 0.08
C ASN A 88 -8.30 7.41 0.81
N ALA A 89 -7.59 6.45 0.22
CA ALA A 89 -7.29 5.17 0.85
C ALA A 89 -5.79 4.92 0.87
N MET A 90 -5.34 4.17 1.86
CA MET A 90 -3.98 3.66 1.95
C MET A 90 -4.04 2.13 1.81
N PHE A 91 -3.22 1.59 0.93
CA PHE A 91 -3.08 0.15 0.71
C PHE A 91 -1.67 -0.26 1.14
N ALA A 92 -1.57 -0.91 2.29
CA ALA A 92 -0.31 -1.40 2.82
C ALA A 92 -0.01 -2.81 2.29
N VAL A 93 1.22 -3.03 1.85
CA VAL A 93 1.71 -4.31 1.34
C VAL A 93 2.99 -4.72 2.08
N GLN A 94 3.33 -6.02 2.04
CA GLN A 94 4.39 -6.60 2.85
C GLN A 94 5.83 -6.27 2.39
N SER A 95 6.01 -5.80 1.17
CA SER A 95 7.34 -5.53 0.62
C SER A 95 7.32 -4.53 -0.53
N VAL A 96 8.48 -3.94 -0.83
CA VAL A 96 8.66 -3.08 -2.02
C VAL A 96 8.40 -3.85 -3.31
N GLU A 97 8.81 -5.13 -3.37
CA GLU A 97 8.53 -6.02 -4.51
C GLU A 97 7.02 -6.17 -4.75
N ALA A 98 6.24 -6.38 -3.68
CA ALA A 98 4.78 -6.41 -3.76
C ALA A 98 4.21 -5.06 -4.21
N ALA A 99 4.72 -3.94 -3.69
CA ALA A 99 4.28 -2.61 -4.09
C ALA A 99 4.47 -2.37 -5.59
N LYS A 100 5.63 -2.78 -6.15
CA LYS A 100 5.90 -2.70 -7.60
C LYS A 100 4.87 -3.51 -8.40
N LEU A 101 4.63 -4.78 -8.00
CA LEU A 101 3.69 -5.66 -8.71
C LEU A 101 2.25 -5.13 -8.66
N TYR A 102 1.78 -4.68 -7.51
CA TYR A 102 0.46 -4.08 -7.39
C TYR A 102 0.34 -2.79 -8.19
N TYR A 103 1.35 -1.94 -8.17
CA TYR A 103 1.35 -0.69 -8.94
C TYR A 103 1.17 -0.95 -10.44
N GLU A 104 1.95 -1.89 -11.01
CA GLU A 104 1.83 -2.27 -12.42
C GLU A 104 0.48 -2.92 -12.73
N GLU A 105 -0.03 -3.77 -11.85
CA GLU A 105 -1.33 -4.43 -12.06
C GLU A 105 -2.48 -3.41 -12.02
N PHE A 106 -2.45 -2.43 -11.11
CA PHE A 106 -3.40 -1.32 -11.11
C PHE A 106 -3.37 -0.52 -12.42
N LYS A 107 -2.20 -0.23 -12.95
CA LYS A 107 -2.07 0.46 -14.25
C LYS A 107 -2.62 -0.40 -15.39
N LYS A 108 -2.32 -1.68 -15.38
CA LYS A 108 -2.78 -2.65 -16.39
C LYS A 108 -4.30 -2.75 -16.41
N GLN A 109 -4.95 -2.96 -15.25
CA GLN A 109 -6.40 -3.12 -15.16
C GLN A 109 -7.18 -1.83 -15.48
N GLN A 110 -6.54 -0.68 -15.36
CA GLN A 110 -7.13 0.61 -15.70
C GLN A 110 -6.79 1.10 -17.12
N ARG A 111 -6.09 0.31 -17.94
CA ARG A 111 -5.59 0.75 -19.26
C ARG A 111 -6.72 1.24 -20.17
N ASP A 112 -7.84 0.54 -20.19
CA ASP A 112 -8.99 0.82 -21.07
C ASP A 112 -10.00 1.79 -20.45
N ILE A 113 -9.73 2.30 -19.25
CA ILE A 113 -10.54 3.29 -18.57
C ILE A 113 -10.05 4.69 -19.01
N SER A 114 -10.97 5.61 -19.30
CA SER A 114 -10.61 7.00 -19.62
C SER A 114 -9.85 7.66 -18.47
N GLU A 115 -8.87 8.49 -18.78
CA GLU A 115 -7.94 9.09 -17.79
C GLU A 115 -8.67 9.79 -16.63
N GLU A 116 -9.77 10.48 -16.94
CA GLU A 116 -10.59 11.19 -15.96
C GLU A 116 -11.23 10.26 -14.90
N LYS A 117 -11.51 9.01 -15.28
CA LYS A 117 -12.16 8.01 -14.42
C LYS A 117 -11.17 7.07 -13.73
N ARG A 118 -9.89 7.12 -14.14
CA ARG A 118 -8.86 6.29 -13.51
C ARG A 118 -8.63 6.69 -12.07
N LEU A 119 -8.44 5.70 -11.23
CA LEU A 119 -7.96 5.91 -9.88
C LEU A 119 -6.48 6.34 -9.95
N LYS A 120 -6.17 7.50 -9.40
CA LYS A 120 -4.79 7.99 -9.28
C LYS A 120 -4.11 7.25 -8.14
N ILE A 121 -2.99 6.61 -8.45
CA ILE A 121 -2.25 5.77 -7.51
C ILE A 121 -0.86 6.35 -7.33
N ALA A 122 -0.47 6.57 -6.10
CA ALA A 122 0.87 6.96 -5.70
C ALA A 122 1.46 5.90 -4.78
N THR A 123 2.76 5.74 -4.82
CA THR A 123 3.49 4.77 -3.98
C THR A 123 4.33 5.51 -2.96
N ILE A 124 4.28 5.04 -1.73
CA ILE A 124 5.13 5.52 -0.63
C ILE A 124 5.89 4.31 -0.09
N TYR A 125 7.20 4.37 -0.07
CA TYR A 125 8.03 3.38 0.61
C TYR A 125 9.33 4.02 1.08
N SER A 126 9.86 3.52 2.19
CA SER A 126 11.19 3.84 2.66
C SER A 126 12.16 2.76 2.19
N PHE A 127 13.37 3.15 1.83
CA PHE A 127 14.44 2.25 1.46
C PHE A 127 15.56 2.40 2.50
N THR A 128 15.78 1.35 3.28
CA THR A 128 16.95 1.23 4.13
C THR A 128 17.93 0.30 3.42
N ALA A 129 19.14 0.77 3.12
CA ALA A 129 20.18 -0.05 2.52
C ALA A 129 20.55 -1.17 3.49
N ASN A 130 20.25 -2.42 3.11
CA ASN A 130 20.81 -3.69 3.60
C ASN A 130 21.21 -3.83 5.08
N GLU A 131 20.60 -3.15 6.02
CA GLU A 131 20.75 -3.53 7.42
C GLU A 131 19.79 -4.67 7.73
N GLU A 132 20.36 -5.82 8.11
CA GLU A 132 19.61 -6.93 8.68
C GLU A 132 18.79 -6.40 9.86
N GLN A 133 17.48 -6.31 9.67
CA GLN A 133 16.55 -5.88 10.72
C GLN A 133 16.48 -6.97 11.81
N ASN A 134 17.39 -6.92 12.75
CA ASN A 134 17.44 -7.80 13.91
C ASN A 134 16.81 -7.21 15.18
N ALA A 135 16.17 -6.05 15.10
CA ALA A 135 15.53 -5.45 16.27
C ALA A 135 14.02 -5.26 16.05
N ILE A 136 13.24 -6.02 16.82
CA ILE A 136 11.79 -5.80 16.97
C ILE A 136 11.62 -4.47 17.73
N GLY A 137 11.19 -3.42 17.03
CA GLY A 137 10.79 -2.17 17.67
C GLY A 137 11.55 -0.90 17.29
N ASP A 138 12.63 -0.98 16.51
CA ASP A 138 13.26 0.21 15.97
C ASP A 138 12.52 0.71 14.72
N ILE A 139 12.01 1.94 14.79
CA ILE A 139 11.55 2.68 13.63
C ILE A 139 12.83 3.18 12.94
N PRO A 140 13.15 2.74 11.71
CA PRO A 140 14.36 3.20 11.03
C PRO A 140 14.29 4.71 10.85
N ASP A 141 15.39 5.39 11.18
CA ASP A 141 15.54 6.82 10.93
C ASP A 141 15.31 7.11 9.44
N GLU A 142 14.53 8.13 9.11
CA GLU A 142 14.05 8.43 7.75
C GLU A 142 15.14 8.99 6.83
N ASN A 143 16.36 8.52 6.92
CA ASN A 143 17.44 8.90 6.02
C ASN A 143 17.34 8.17 4.69
N PHE A 144 16.62 8.77 3.76
CA PHE A 144 16.54 8.30 2.37
C PHE A 144 17.81 8.66 1.60
N GLU A 145 18.64 7.66 1.29
CA GLU A 145 19.80 7.81 0.41
C GLU A 145 19.54 7.18 -0.97
N PRO A 146 19.18 7.97 -1.99
CA PRO A 146 18.93 7.46 -3.34
C PRO A 146 20.12 6.73 -3.98
N GLY A 147 21.33 7.02 -3.51
CA GLY A 147 22.58 6.41 -4.01
C GLY A 147 22.78 4.94 -3.61
N ALA A 148 22.06 4.46 -2.61
CA ALA A 148 22.16 3.08 -2.12
C ALA A 148 21.15 2.11 -2.78
N MET A 149 20.29 2.60 -3.68
CA MET A 149 19.28 1.78 -4.38
C MET A 149 19.90 1.01 -5.53
N ASP A 150 19.41 -0.23 -5.74
CA ASP A 150 19.67 -0.96 -6.98
C ASP A 150 19.04 -0.25 -8.20
N SER A 151 19.62 -0.49 -9.38
CA SER A 151 19.19 0.17 -10.64
C SER A 151 17.70 -0.02 -10.93
N SER A 152 17.17 -1.21 -10.70
CA SER A 152 15.76 -1.54 -10.94
C SER A 152 14.82 -0.78 -10.00
N SER A 153 15.21 -0.62 -8.75
CA SER A 153 14.43 0.13 -7.76
C SER A 153 14.45 1.63 -8.06
N LYS A 154 15.59 2.15 -8.52
CA LYS A 154 15.72 3.55 -8.95
C LYS A 154 14.85 3.85 -10.18
N GLU A 155 14.92 3.01 -11.21
CA GLU A 155 14.09 3.16 -12.41
C GLU A 155 12.59 3.12 -12.09
N PHE A 156 12.20 2.22 -11.18
CA PHE A 156 10.82 2.16 -10.73
C PHE A 156 10.41 3.44 -9.99
N LEU A 157 11.26 3.96 -9.11
CA LEU A 157 10.98 5.19 -8.38
C LEU A 157 10.86 6.39 -9.32
N ASP A 158 11.78 6.53 -10.29
CA ASP A 158 11.72 7.58 -11.30
C ASP A 158 10.41 7.55 -12.09
N LYS A 159 9.96 6.34 -12.47
CA LYS A 159 8.67 6.13 -13.14
C LYS A 159 7.49 6.56 -12.27
N VAL A 160 7.46 6.16 -11.02
CA VAL A 160 6.38 6.50 -10.08
C VAL A 160 6.34 8.00 -9.81
N ILE A 161 7.50 8.65 -9.64
CA ILE A 161 7.59 10.11 -9.47
C ILE A 161 7.10 10.84 -10.72
N SER A 162 7.47 10.35 -11.91
CA SER A 162 6.99 10.92 -13.18
C SER A 162 5.47 10.84 -13.29
N ASP A 163 4.87 9.68 -12.95
CA ASP A 163 3.41 9.51 -12.93
C ASP A 163 2.76 10.46 -11.90
N TYR A 164 3.34 10.57 -10.70
CA TYR A 164 2.87 11.47 -9.64
C TYR A 164 2.88 12.93 -10.13
N ASN A 165 3.99 13.38 -10.71
CA ASN A 165 4.11 14.72 -11.27
C ASN A 165 3.06 15.00 -12.34
N GLY A 166 2.79 14.01 -13.21
CA GLY A 166 1.73 14.09 -14.20
C GLY A 166 0.34 14.25 -13.58
N TYR A 167 0.03 13.48 -12.52
CA TYR A 167 -1.27 13.53 -11.86
C TYR A 167 -1.53 14.81 -11.07
N PHE A 168 -0.51 15.32 -10.38
CA PHE A 168 -0.66 16.40 -9.42
C PHE A 168 -0.03 17.72 -9.86
N LYS A 169 0.56 17.76 -11.06
CA LYS A 169 1.23 18.94 -11.64
C LYS A 169 2.37 19.44 -10.76
N THR A 170 3.12 18.52 -10.19
CA THR A 170 4.31 18.77 -9.39
C THR A 170 5.58 18.53 -10.22
N ASN A 171 6.75 18.79 -9.66
CA ASN A 171 8.04 18.62 -10.32
C ASN A 171 9.07 18.00 -9.36
N TYR A 172 8.72 16.88 -8.75
CA TYR A 172 9.64 16.12 -7.91
C TYR A 172 10.64 15.31 -8.74
N SER A 173 11.82 15.07 -8.19
CA SER A 173 12.82 14.19 -8.81
C SER A 173 13.61 13.43 -7.74
N THR A 174 14.16 12.27 -8.09
CA THR A 174 15.03 11.48 -7.21
C THR A 174 16.36 12.18 -6.91
N ASN A 175 16.75 13.19 -7.69
CA ASN A 175 17.99 13.94 -7.51
C ASN A 175 17.79 15.28 -6.79
N GLY A 176 16.58 15.64 -6.42
CA GLY A 176 16.26 16.85 -5.68
C GLY A 176 16.53 16.66 -4.20
N LYS A 177 17.43 17.47 -3.64
CA LYS A 177 17.46 17.72 -2.20
C LYS A 177 16.32 18.66 -1.87
N GLU A 178 15.26 18.15 -1.27
CA GLU A 178 14.36 18.94 -0.43
C GLU A 178 14.23 18.27 0.91
#